data_bbb400032e8cb3e39c633a9ee1140887
#
_entry.id   bbb400032e8cb3e39c633a9ee1140887
#
_cell.length_a   1.000
_cell.length_b   1.000
_cell.length_c   1.000
_cell.angle_alpha   90.00
_cell.angle_beta   90.00
_cell.angle_gamma   90.00
#
_symmetry.space_group_name_H-M   'P 1'
#
loop_
_entity.id
_entity.type
_entity.pdbx_description
1 polymer ?
#
loop_
_entity_poly.entity_id
_entity_poly.type
_entity_poly.pdbx_seq_one_letter_code
_entity_poly.pdbx_strand_id
1 'polypeptide(L)'
;MQKLFMILIGCKPKGRHTEQHDIFFGVAAQLRDLIPEMLSFWPEAEGDMHVDGWREVTQVDGQDIKVVGRTDVVPANQKALFFINLGGYKKDEFEEFHYKMVVAAAEKSTAIKAAKQTAFFKHTHFDGANSHIDDEYGVDVDDLYRIE
;
A
#
# COMPACT_ATOMS: atom_id res chain seq x y z
N MET A 1 5.57 15.85 -17.01
CA MET A 1 4.35 15.82 -16.17
C MET A 1 4.66 14.88 -15.01
N GLN A 2 4.36 15.27 -13.79
CA GLN A 2 4.54 14.42 -12.61
C GLN A 2 3.46 13.33 -12.56
N LYS A 3 3.83 12.14 -12.12
CA LYS A 3 3.02 10.94 -12.08
C LYS A 3 3.12 10.30 -10.70
N LEU A 4 2.03 9.74 -10.20
CA LEU A 4 2.05 8.91 -9.00
C LEU A 4 2.37 7.46 -9.40
N PHE A 5 3.41 6.91 -8.80
CA PHE A 5 3.80 5.51 -8.96
C PHE A 5 3.49 4.72 -7.69
N MET A 6 2.98 3.51 -7.88
CA MET A 6 2.92 2.46 -6.85
C MET A 6 3.91 1.39 -7.26
N ILE A 7 4.86 1.07 -6.38
CA ILE A 7 6.02 0.23 -6.68
C ILE A 7 6.08 -0.88 -5.64
N LEU A 8 6.16 -2.12 -6.10
CA LEU A 8 6.49 -3.28 -5.27
C LEU A 8 8.00 -3.43 -5.26
N ILE A 9 8.60 -3.26 -4.10
CA ILE A 9 10.02 -3.41 -3.87
C ILE A 9 10.30 -4.68 -3.07
N GLY A 10 11.35 -5.40 -3.43
CA GLY A 10 11.80 -6.62 -2.80
C GLY A 10 13.23 -6.50 -2.30
N CYS A 11 13.52 -7.17 -1.21
CA CYS A 11 14.85 -7.30 -0.64
C CYS A 11 14.93 -8.54 0.25
N LYS A 12 16.08 -9.19 0.27
CA LYS A 12 16.38 -10.17 1.30
C LYS A 12 17.40 -9.59 2.29
N PRO A 13 16.95 -8.88 3.34
CA PRO A 13 17.84 -8.28 4.30
C PRO A 13 18.75 -9.31 4.96
N LYS A 14 19.95 -8.89 5.35
CA LYS A 14 20.95 -9.77 6.00
C LYS A 14 20.38 -10.49 7.22
N GLY A 15 20.58 -11.80 7.27
CA GLY A 15 20.11 -12.65 8.36
C GLY A 15 18.64 -13.08 8.27
N ARG A 16 17.94 -12.76 7.19
CA ARG A 16 16.58 -13.25 6.92
C ARG A 16 16.61 -14.51 6.06
N HIS A 17 15.62 -15.40 6.27
CA HIS A 17 15.50 -16.64 5.50
C HIS A 17 14.73 -16.44 4.19
N THR A 18 13.75 -15.55 4.22
CA THR A 18 12.87 -15.24 3.08
C THR A 18 13.11 -13.83 2.58
N GLU A 19 12.81 -13.60 1.32
CA GLU A 19 12.68 -12.27 0.75
C GLU A 19 11.48 -11.56 1.36
N GLN A 20 11.62 -10.28 1.58
CA GLN A 20 10.58 -9.39 2.09
C GLN A 20 10.17 -8.41 1.01
N HIS A 21 8.92 -8.00 1.02
CA HIS A 21 8.37 -7.06 0.04
C HIS A 21 7.64 -5.93 0.75
N ASP A 22 7.74 -4.72 0.19
CA ASP A 22 6.98 -3.58 0.64
C ASP A 22 6.44 -2.77 -0.54
N ILE A 23 5.51 -1.86 -0.26
CA ILE A 23 4.92 -0.97 -1.26
C ILE A 23 5.40 0.45 -1.03
N PHE A 24 6.08 0.98 -2.03
CA PHE A 24 6.50 2.38 -2.05
C PHE A 24 5.60 3.19 -2.99
N PHE A 25 5.24 4.39 -2.55
CA PHE A 25 4.57 5.38 -3.37
C PHE A 25 5.50 6.58 -3.60
N GLY A 26 5.59 7.03 -4.84
CA GLY A 26 6.41 8.18 -5.18
C GLY A 26 5.84 8.98 -6.35
N VAL A 27 6.16 10.26 -6.38
CA VAL A 27 5.75 11.19 -7.43
C VAL A 27 6.98 11.67 -8.20
N ALA A 28 7.05 11.31 -9.48
CA ALA A 28 8.16 11.70 -10.35
C ALA A 28 7.72 11.82 -11.82
N ALA A 29 8.58 12.36 -12.66
CA ALA A 29 8.36 12.36 -14.11
C ALA A 29 8.63 10.97 -14.74
N GLN A 30 9.60 10.24 -14.17
CA GLN A 30 9.99 8.90 -14.60
C GLN A 30 10.29 8.03 -13.38
N LEU A 31 10.01 6.74 -13.48
CA LEU A 31 10.25 5.78 -12.40
C LEU A 31 11.67 5.82 -11.82
N ARG A 32 12.68 5.92 -12.68
CA ARG A 32 14.09 5.97 -12.27
C ARG A 32 14.45 7.15 -11.37
N ASP A 33 13.67 8.22 -11.44
CA ASP A 33 13.91 9.42 -10.63
C ASP A 33 13.60 9.16 -9.15
N LEU A 34 12.86 8.07 -8.84
CA LEU A 34 12.49 7.65 -7.48
C LEU A 34 13.54 6.76 -6.79
N ILE A 35 14.61 6.36 -7.48
CA ILE A 35 15.63 5.46 -6.90
C ILE A 35 16.20 6.01 -5.58
N PRO A 36 16.59 7.30 -5.45
CA PRO A 36 17.10 7.82 -4.18
C PRO A 36 16.07 7.75 -3.05
N GLU A 37 14.78 7.99 -3.35
CA GLU A 37 13.71 7.95 -2.37
C GLU A 37 13.42 6.52 -1.92
N MET A 38 13.41 5.54 -2.84
CA MET A 38 13.27 4.12 -2.51
C MET A 38 14.40 3.62 -1.61
N LEU A 39 15.65 4.00 -1.89
CA LEU A 39 16.79 3.65 -1.03
C LEU A 39 16.68 4.27 0.38
N SER A 40 16.13 5.47 0.48
CA SER A 40 15.88 6.12 1.78
C SER A 40 14.69 5.53 2.53
N PHE A 41 13.71 4.99 1.79
CA PHE A 41 12.51 4.38 2.36
C PHE A 41 12.81 3.08 3.09
N TRP A 42 13.75 2.29 2.57
CA TRP A 42 14.12 0.99 3.15
C TRP A 42 15.63 0.88 3.43
N PRO A 43 16.13 1.58 4.47
CA PRO A 43 17.56 1.62 4.77
C PRO A 43 18.14 0.25 5.16
N GLU A 44 17.35 -0.65 5.76
CA GLU A 44 17.77 -2.00 6.15
C GLU A 44 18.08 -2.89 4.94
N ALA A 45 17.63 -2.52 3.75
CA ALA A 45 18.00 -3.20 2.52
C ALA A 45 19.47 -2.98 2.13
N GLU A 46 20.16 -2.01 2.76
CA GLU A 46 21.57 -1.68 2.51
C GLU A 46 21.91 -1.48 1.01
N GLY A 47 20.93 -1.05 0.21
CA GLY A 47 21.03 -0.89 -1.22
C GLY A 47 20.84 -2.17 -2.06
N ASP A 48 20.63 -3.31 -1.42
CA ASP A 48 20.39 -4.61 -2.08
C ASP A 48 18.89 -4.84 -2.34
N MET A 49 18.27 -3.85 -2.95
CA MET A 49 16.85 -3.79 -3.24
C MET A 49 16.60 -3.89 -4.75
N HIS A 50 15.48 -4.50 -5.13
CA HIS A 50 15.04 -4.54 -6.52
C HIS A 50 13.55 -4.17 -6.63
N VAL A 51 13.14 -3.86 -7.84
CA VAL A 51 11.74 -3.58 -8.18
C VAL A 51 11.12 -4.82 -8.83
N ASP A 52 10.14 -5.42 -8.17
CA ASP A 52 9.39 -6.57 -8.69
C ASP A 52 8.27 -6.16 -9.63
N GLY A 53 7.70 -5.00 -9.39
CA GLY A 53 6.65 -4.46 -10.22
C GLY A 53 6.34 -3.01 -9.91
N TRP A 54 5.73 -2.34 -10.86
CA TRP A 54 5.29 -0.98 -10.69
C TRP A 54 4.08 -0.66 -11.58
N ARG A 55 3.36 0.36 -11.20
CA ARG A 55 2.30 0.95 -12.03
C ARG A 55 2.19 2.45 -11.80
N GLU A 56 1.81 3.17 -12.85
CA GLU A 56 1.32 4.54 -12.74
C GLU A 56 -0.13 4.50 -12.23
N VAL A 57 -0.41 5.22 -11.15
CA VAL A 57 -1.77 5.31 -10.58
C VAL A 57 -2.51 6.45 -11.27
N THR A 58 -3.26 6.12 -12.29
CA THR A 58 -4.02 7.09 -13.10
C THR A 58 -5.49 7.14 -12.75
N GLN A 59 -6.02 6.04 -12.18
CA GLN A 59 -7.41 5.94 -11.78
C GLN A 59 -7.57 5.01 -10.57
N VAL A 60 -8.43 5.40 -9.62
CA VAL A 60 -8.80 4.61 -8.45
C VAL A 60 -10.31 4.75 -8.22
N ASP A 61 -11.03 3.63 -8.10
CA ASP A 61 -12.49 3.57 -7.87
C ASP A 61 -13.28 4.45 -8.86
N GLY A 62 -12.87 4.44 -10.12
CA GLY A 62 -13.49 5.26 -11.17
C GLY A 62 -13.19 6.76 -11.08
N GLN A 63 -12.27 7.18 -10.20
CA GLN A 63 -11.82 8.56 -10.09
C GLN A 63 -10.46 8.72 -10.77
N ASP A 64 -10.31 9.73 -11.61
CA ASP A 64 -9.03 10.08 -12.21
C ASP A 64 -8.10 10.72 -11.17
N ILE A 65 -6.85 10.28 -11.16
CA ILE A 65 -5.82 10.76 -10.24
C ILE A 65 -4.97 11.83 -10.95
N LYS A 66 -4.79 12.96 -10.27
CA LYS A 66 -3.93 14.06 -10.72
C LYS A 66 -2.93 14.42 -9.63
N VAL A 67 -1.68 14.52 -10.04
CA VAL A 67 -0.64 15.09 -9.19
C VAL A 67 -0.73 16.61 -9.28
N VAL A 68 -0.87 17.27 -8.13
CA VAL A 68 -0.96 18.72 -7.99
C VAL A 68 0.11 19.22 -7.01
N GLY A 69 0.47 20.48 -7.07
CA GLY A 69 1.40 21.08 -6.11
C GLY A 69 0.75 21.17 -4.71
N ARG A 70 1.54 21.07 -3.65
CA ARG A 70 1.05 21.18 -2.25
C ARG A 70 0.35 22.51 -1.95
N THR A 71 0.67 23.55 -2.70
CA THR A 71 0.07 24.90 -2.56
C THR A 71 -1.19 25.09 -3.42
N ASP A 72 -1.53 24.12 -4.25
CA ASP A 72 -2.69 24.22 -5.12
C ASP A 72 -3.98 24.11 -4.28
N VAL A 73 -4.97 24.91 -4.65
CA VAL A 73 -6.28 24.85 -3.99
C VAL A 73 -7.00 23.58 -4.42
N VAL A 74 -7.22 22.70 -3.45
CA VAL A 74 -7.92 21.44 -3.63
C VAL A 74 -9.38 21.60 -3.22
N PRO A 75 -10.37 21.17 -4.01
CA PRO A 75 -11.78 21.22 -3.62
C PRO A 75 -12.05 20.55 -2.26
N ALA A 76 -12.88 21.18 -1.42
CA ALA A 76 -13.13 20.71 -0.06
C ALA A 76 -13.80 19.32 0.03
N ASN A 77 -14.43 18.86 -1.05
CA ASN A 77 -15.08 17.56 -1.15
C ASN A 77 -14.25 16.53 -1.93
N GLN A 78 -12.97 16.79 -2.12
CA GLN A 78 -12.09 15.84 -2.80
C GLN A 78 -11.84 14.61 -1.93
N LYS A 79 -11.87 13.43 -2.57
CA LYS A 79 -11.45 12.18 -1.95
C LYS A 79 -9.93 12.14 -1.81
N ALA A 80 -9.46 11.56 -0.73
CA ALA A 80 -8.06 11.20 -0.54
C ALA A 80 -7.81 9.76 -1.01
N LEU A 81 -6.56 9.44 -1.31
CA LEU A 81 -6.13 8.08 -1.58
C LEU A 81 -5.63 7.43 -0.29
N PHE A 82 -6.07 6.19 -0.08
CA PHE A 82 -5.61 5.36 1.03
C PHE A 82 -5.04 4.06 0.49
N PHE A 83 -3.83 3.72 0.92
CA PHE A 83 -3.26 2.40 0.74
C PHE A 83 -3.70 1.52 1.92
N ILE A 84 -4.13 0.30 1.62
CA ILE A 84 -4.59 -0.66 2.61
C ILE A 84 -3.91 -1.99 2.30
N ASN A 85 -3.27 -2.58 3.29
CA ASN A 85 -2.79 -3.94 3.26
C ASN A 85 -3.70 -4.81 4.14
N LEU A 86 -4.31 -5.83 3.56
CA LEU A 86 -5.15 -6.79 4.28
C LEU A 86 -4.33 -8.05 4.53
N GLY A 87 -4.29 -8.50 5.77
CA GLY A 87 -3.78 -9.81 6.15
C GLY A 87 -4.88 -10.85 6.28
N GLY A 88 -4.56 -12.11 6.03
CA GLY A 88 -5.51 -13.20 6.20
C GLY A 88 -4.87 -14.57 6.04
N TYR A 89 -5.58 -15.59 6.50
CA TYR A 89 -5.06 -16.94 6.63
C TYR A 89 -5.97 -17.97 5.95
N LYS A 90 -5.37 -19.05 5.47
CA LYS A 90 -6.11 -20.21 4.99
C LYS A 90 -5.79 -21.40 5.87
N LYS A 91 -6.83 -22.21 6.15
CA LYS A 91 -6.69 -23.41 6.95
C LYS A 91 -5.67 -24.37 6.31
N ASP A 92 -4.81 -24.95 7.15
CA ASP A 92 -3.78 -25.92 6.78
C ASP A 92 -2.66 -25.37 5.88
N GLU A 93 -2.55 -24.04 5.69
CA GLU A 93 -1.44 -23.38 5.02
C GLU A 93 -0.57 -22.61 6.05
N PHE A 94 0.77 -22.79 5.98
CA PHE A 94 1.71 -22.07 6.82
C PHE A 94 2.15 -20.78 6.11
N GLU A 95 1.17 -19.88 5.91
CA GLU A 95 1.34 -18.64 5.17
C GLU A 95 0.34 -17.59 5.69
N GLU A 96 0.78 -16.35 5.76
CA GLU A 96 -0.08 -15.20 5.89
C GLU A 96 -0.23 -14.54 4.51
N PHE A 97 -1.45 -14.54 4.02
CA PHE A 97 -1.76 -13.96 2.71
C PHE A 97 -2.05 -12.48 2.85
N HIS A 98 -1.55 -11.68 1.91
CA HIS A 98 -1.76 -10.24 1.88
C HIS A 98 -2.46 -9.80 0.61
N TYR A 99 -3.38 -8.86 0.76
CA TYR A 99 -4.04 -8.20 -0.36
C TYR A 99 -3.88 -6.69 -0.26
N LYS A 100 -3.13 -6.13 -1.20
CA LYS A 100 -2.77 -4.72 -1.24
C LYS A 100 -3.71 -3.97 -2.17
N MET A 101 -4.34 -2.89 -1.67
CA MET A 101 -5.29 -2.11 -2.43
C MET A 101 -5.12 -0.60 -2.22
N VAL A 102 -5.55 0.18 -3.21
CA VAL A 102 -5.69 1.63 -3.10
C VAL A 102 -7.16 1.99 -3.21
N VAL A 103 -7.64 2.82 -2.32
CA VAL A 103 -9.04 3.26 -2.24
C VAL A 103 -9.13 4.77 -2.29
N ALA A 104 -10.08 5.30 -3.05
CA ALA A 104 -10.42 6.73 -3.08
C ALA A 104 -11.61 6.99 -2.16
N ALA A 105 -11.38 7.58 -0.99
CA ALA A 105 -12.42 7.83 0.01
C ALA A 105 -12.35 9.25 0.59
N ALA A 106 -13.47 9.74 1.10
CA ALA A 106 -13.52 11.04 1.76
C ALA A 106 -12.76 11.03 3.10
N GLU A 107 -12.76 9.89 3.78
CA GLU A 107 -12.15 9.69 5.09
C GLU A 107 -11.70 8.24 5.30
N LYS A 108 -10.79 8.04 6.25
CA LYS A 108 -10.20 6.75 6.64
C LYS A 108 -11.28 5.69 6.94
N SER A 109 -12.30 6.04 7.71
CA SER A 109 -13.37 5.11 8.08
C SER A 109 -14.13 4.54 6.88
N THR A 110 -14.31 5.33 5.83
CA THR A 110 -14.94 4.90 4.58
C THR A 110 -14.02 3.95 3.79
N ALA A 111 -12.72 4.22 3.75
CA ALA A 111 -11.74 3.34 3.12
C ALA A 111 -11.70 1.96 3.80
N ILE A 112 -11.72 1.92 5.14
CA ILE A 112 -11.79 0.68 5.93
C ILE A 112 -13.06 -0.13 5.62
N LYS A 113 -14.21 0.54 5.56
CA LYS A 113 -15.47 -0.15 5.21
C LYS A 113 -15.39 -0.78 3.82
N ALA A 114 -14.79 -0.11 2.85
CA ALA A 114 -14.57 -0.65 1.51
C ALA A 114 -13.65 -1.88 1.54
N ALA A 115 -12.54 -1.82 2.29
CA ALA A 115 -11.61 -2.94 2.44
C ALA A 115 -12.28 -4.18 3.05
N LYS A 116 -13.07 -4.01 4.11
CA LYS A 116 -13.83 -5.10 4.76
C LYS A 116 -14.93 -5.71 3.87
N GLN A 117 -15.27 -5.09 2.76
CA GLN A 117 -16.21 -5.67 1.78
C GLN A 117 -15.53 -6.54 0.71
N THR A 118 -14.21 -6.56 0.65
CA THR A 118 -13.48 -7.40 -0.32
C THR A 118 -13.72 -8.89 -0.07
N ALA A 119 -13.64 -9.68 -1.13
CA ALA A 119 -13.71 -11.14 -1.03
C ALA A 119 -12.55 -11.68 -0.18
N PHE A 120 -11.34 -11.09 -0.31
CA PHE A 120 -10.19 -11.45 0.51
C PHE A 120 -10.52 -11.34 2.00
N PHE A 121 -10.97 -10.19 2.49
CA PHE A 121 -11.27 -9.98 3.91
C PHE A 121 -12.35 -10.93 4.43
N LYS A 122 -13.38 -11.22 3.61
CA LYS A 122 -14.51 -12.07 4.00
C LYS A 122 -14.21 -13.57 4.02
N HIS A 123 -13.23 -14.03 3.23
CA HIS A 123 -13.04 -15.44 2.97
C HIS A 123 -11.65 -15.99 3.32
N THR A 124 -10.73 -15.12 3.77
CA THR A 124 -9.36 -15.52 4.11
C THR A 124 -9.20 -15.54 5.62
N HIS A 125 -9.95 -16.44 6.29
CA HIS A 125 -9.89 -16.62 7.75
C HIS A 125 -10.42 -17.99 8.14
N PHE A 126 -10.09 -18.43 9.34
CA PHE A 126 -10.65 -19.63 9.98
C PHE A 126 -10.68 -19.43 11.51
N ASP A 127 -11.30 -20.35 12.25
CA ASP A 127 -11.39 -20.29 13.70
C ASP A 127 -9.98 -20.24 14.34
N GLY A 128 -9.67 -19.14 15.01
CA GLY A 128 -8.36 -18.89 15.63
C GLY A 128 -7.40 -18.01 14.81
N ALA A 129 -7.74 -17.69 13.54
CA ALA A 129 -6.97 -16.77 12.70
C ALA A 129 -7.89 -15.91 11.82
N ASN A 130 -8.14 -14.68 12.24
CA ASN A 130 -9.06 -13.77 11.57
C ASN A 130 -8.37 -12.97 10.46
N SER A 131 -9.13 -12.58 9.42
CA SER A 131 -8.70 -11.54 8.50
C SER A 131 -8.56 -10.22 9.26
N HIS A 132 -7.55 -9.45 8.92
CA HIS A 132 -7.27 -8.17 9.56
C HIS A 132 -6.78 -7.14 8.53
N ILE A 133 -6.67 -5.91 8.98
CA ILE A 133 -5.96 -4.84 8.28
C ILE A 133 -4.64 -4.69 9.01
N ASP A 134 -3.53 -4.81 8.30
CA ASP A 134 -2.22 -4.62 8.90
C ASP A 134 -2.12 -3.19 9.43
N ASP A 135 -1.69 -3.06 10.65
CA ASP A 135 -1.40 -1.79 11.29
C ASP A 135 -0.04 -1.81 11.99
N GLU A 136 0.52 -0.64 12.20
CA GLU A 136 1.83 -0.48 12.83
C GLU A 136 1.83 -0.87 14.31
N TYR A 137 0.66 -0.96 14.95
CA TYR A 137 0.55 -1.09 16.42
C TYR A 137 -0.25 -2.31 16.90
N GLY A 138 -0.73 -3.16 16.01
CA GLY A 138 -1.48 -4.37 16.36
C GLY A 138 -2.83 -4.09 17.02
N VAL A 139 -3.36 -2.88 16.89
CA VAL A 139 -4.66 -2.46 17.40
C VAL A 139 -5.54 -2.04 16.22
N ASP A 140 -6.64 -2.74 16.06
CA ASP A 140 -7.67 -2.53 15.06
C ASP A 140 -7.71 -1.09 14.49
N VAL A 141 -7.12 -0.88 13.28
CA VAL A 141 -7.45 0.26 12.41
C VAL A 141 -6.66 1.58 12.60
N ASP A 142 -5.36 1.60 12.85
CA ASP A 142 -4.68 2.89 12.88
C ASP A 142 -3.68 3.19 11.73
N ASP A 143 -3.30 2.26 10.90
CA ASP A 143 -2.34 2.57 9.84
C ASP A 143 -2.82 2.26 8.42
N LEU A 144 -3.81 3.02 8.01
CA LEU A 144 -4.03 3.31 6.62
C LEU A 144 -3.07 4.42 6.21
N TYR A 145 -2.14 4.12 5.35
CA TYR A 145 -1.29 5.13 4.76
C TYR A 145 -2.12 6.02 3.81
N ARG A 146 -2.23 7.30 4.15
CA ARG A 146 -2.77 8.30 3.23
C ARG A 146 -1.67 8.70 2.27
N ILE A 147 -1.90 8.48 0.99
CA ILE A 147 -0.98 8.87 -0.08
C ILE A 147 -1.11 10.37 -0.31
N GLU A 148 -0.05 11.14 0.00
CA GLU A 148 0.02 12.62 -0.14
C GLU A 148 1.06 13.04 -1.16
#